data_b43cc35df8a5fa28a133d1df1da17744
#
_entry.id   b43cc35df8a5fa28a133d1df1da17744
#
_cell.length_a   1.000
_cell.length_b   1.000
_cell.length_c   1.000
_cell.angle_alpha   90.00
_cell.angle_beta   90.00
_cell.angle_gamma   90.00
#
_symmetry.space_group_name_H-M   'P 1'
#
loop_
_entity.id
_entity.type
_entity.pdbx_description
1 polymer ?
#
loop_
_entity_poly.entity_id
_entity_poly.type
_entity_poly.pdbx_seq_one_letter_code
_entity_poly.pdbx_strand_id
1 'polypeptide(L)'
;RKAERRWISSGLTVHKQIYDATKTQVTSLVHSAKTTYFSTKISESTTCKQLFGITNKLLSRSKSSPIPTAMPLEKLPDLFSQFFLDKVENIRDQFDCNTPVNSPSPFNYDTVFHGSTLTSFKPITADSLWSLLKKSSPKSCALDPIPTPLLFECLDTVMPVLTNIVNTSLTTGIYPSIYKTAIVKPLLKKPTLDPNELKNYRPVSNLSFLSKVLEKVVLAQV
;
A
#
# COMPACT_ATOMS: atom_id res chain seq x y z
N ARG A 1 30.97 -25.35 12.35
CA ARG A 1 32.16 -24.82 11.66
C ARG A 1 33.47 -25.47 12.22
N LYS A 2 33.72 -25.49 13.57
CA LYS A 2 34.96 -26.05 14.14
C LYS A 2 35.07 -27.55 13.91
N ALA A 3 34.02 -28.32 14.17
CA ALA A 3 33.96 -29.75 13.92
C ALA A 3 34.06 -30.08 12.41
N GLU A 4 33.37 -29.32 11.57
CA GLU A 4 33.40 -29.44 10.11
C GLU A 4 34.81 -29.23 9.54
N ARG A 5 35.48 -28.14 9.93
CA ARG A 5 36.88 -27.86 9.52
C ARG A 5 37.83 -28.99 9.94
N ARG A 6 37.65 -29.53 11.17
CA ARG A 6 38.46 -30.61 11.67
C ARG A 6 38.26 -31.91 10.90
N TRP A 7 37.03 -32.20 10.52
CA TRP A 7 36.72 -33.35 9.64
C TRP A 7 37.34 -33.16 8.24
N ILE A 8 37.12 -31.99 7.60
CA ILE A 8 37.66 -31.71 6.26
C ILE A 8 39.18 -31.79 6.22
N SER A 9 39.88 -31.28 7.26
CA SER A 9 41.33 -31.26 7.30
C SER A 9 41.97 -32.60 7.58
N SER A 10 41.29 -33.49 8.34
CA SER A 10 41.87 -34.77 8.77
C SER A 10 41.40 -36.01 7.97
N GLY A 11 40.22 -35.90 7.32
CA GLY A 11 39.59 -37.03 6.61
C GLY A 11 39.16 -38.20 7.49
N LEU A 12 39.37 -38.14 8.83
CA LEU A 12 39.13 -39.24 9.75
C LEU A 12 37.63 -39.47 9.98
N THR A 13 37.21 -40.72 9.99
CA THR A 13 35.80 -41.14 10.23
C THR A 13 35.31 -40.71 11.60
N VAL A 14 36.15 -40.72 12.63
CA VAL A 14 35.81 -40.23 13.98
C VAL A 14 35.46 -38.75 13.97
N HIS A 15 36.19 -37.90 13.24
CA HIS A 15 35.89 -36.49 13.12
C HIS A 15 34.61 -36.26 12.33
N LYS A 16 34.29 -37.11 11.36
CA LYS A 16 33.00 -37.09 10.65
C LYS A 16 31.84 -37.39 11.60
N GLN A 17 31.97 -38.43 12.42
CA GLN A 17 30.94 -38.78 13.42
C GLN A 17 30.67 -37.61 14.41
N ILE A 18 31.75 -36.97 14.90
CA ILE A 18 31.62 -35.80 15.78
C ILE A 18 30.92 -34.66 15.06
N TYR A 19 31.25 -34.40 13.80
CA TYR A 19 30.58 -33.39 12.98
C TYR A 19 29.10 -33.70 12.79
N ASP A 20 28.75 -34.92 12.40
CA ASP A 20 27.38 -35.35 12.16
C ASP A 20 26.52 -35.28 13.45
N ALA A 21 27.08 -35.74 14.59
CA ALA A 21 26.40 -35.62 15.88
C ALA A 21 26.16 -34.17 16.27
N THR A 22 27.16 -33.27 16.11
CA THR A 22 27.03 -31.84 16.39
C THR A 22 26.03 -31.18 15.45
N LYS A 23 26.04 -31.53 14.17
CA LYS A 23 25.10 -31.06 13.16
C LYS A 23 23.66 -31.40 13.52
N THR A 24 23.41 -32.68 13.89
CA THR A 24 22.08 -33.14 14.31
C THR A 24 21.59 -32.38 15.55
N GLN A 25 22.47 -32.21 16.54
CA GLN A 25 22.13 -31.46 17.75
C GLN A 25 21.75 -29.98 17.44
N VAL A 26 22.54 -29.30 16.62
CA VAL A 26 22.26 -27.93 16.22
C VAL A 26 20.95 -27.82 15.43
N THR A 27 20.72 -28.77 14.50
CA THR A 27 19.48 -28.80 13.70
C THR A 27 18.26 -29.01 14.60
N SER A 28 18.34 -29.90 15.59
CA SER A 28 17.28 -30.14 16.56
C SER A 28 16.99 -28.89 17.41
N LEU A 29 18.03 -28.23 17.92
CA LEU A 29 17.90 -27.00 18.69
C LEU A 29 17.26 -25.87 17.87
N VAL A 30 17.70 -25.69 16.63
CA VAL A 30 17.11 -24.68 15.73
C VAL A 30 15.65 -25.00 15.43
N HIS A 31 15.32 -26.26 15.20
CA HIS A 31 13.94 -26.69 14.96
C HIS A 31 13.06 -26.43 16.20
N SER A 32 13.51 -26.84 17.37
CA SER A 32 12.80 -26.60 18.63
C SER A 32 12.58 -25.11 18.89
N ALA A 33 13.61 -24.29 18.72
CA ALA A 33 13.52 -22.84 18.89
C ALA A 33 12.52 -22.20 17.91
N LYS A 34 12.53 -22.61 16.64
CA LYS A 34 11.57 -22.16 15.65
C LYS A 34 10.14 -22.56 16.01
N THR A 35 9.95 -23.82 16.42
CA THR A 35 8.62 -24.33 16.82
C THR A 35 8.08 -23.54 17.99
N THR A 36 8.88 -23.34 19.04
CA THR A 36 8.48 -22.55 20.22
C THR A 36 8.15 -21.12 19.83
N TYR A 37 8.99 -20.44 19.04
CA TYR A 37 8.76 -19.07 18.60
C TYR A 37 7.45 -18.92 17.82
N PHE A 38 7.20 -19.80 16.85
CA PHE A 38 5.99 -19.71 16.05
C PHE A 38 4.73 -20.12 16.81
N SER A 39 4.81 -21.12 17.70
CA SER A 39 3.71 -21.51 18.58
C SER A 39 3.30 -20.34 19.48
N THR A 40 4.28 -19.67 20.10
CA THR A 40 4.01 -18.48 20.92
C THR A 40 3.37 -17.37 20.09
N LYS A 41 3.91 -17.09 18.87
CA LYS A 41 3.34 -16.06 17.99
C LYS A 41 1.92 -16.38 17.54
N ILE A 42 1.59 -17.65 17.32
CA ILE A 42 0.22 -18.08 16.97
C ILE A 42 -0.71 -17.90 18.16
N SER A 43 -0.30 -18.31 19.37
CA SER A 43 -1.14 -18.16 20.57
C SER A 43 -1.36 -16.71 20.99
N GLU A 44 -0.40 -15.80 20.73
CA GLU A 44 -0.53 -14.36 20.97
C GLU A 44 -1.38 -13.64 19.90
N SER A 45 -1.67 -14.28 18.79
CA SER A 45 -2.38 -13.62 17.69
C SER A 45 -3.88 -13.53 17.97
N THR A 46 -4.41 -12.32 17.96
CA THR A 46 -5.82 -12.02 18.22
C THR A 46 -6.64 -11.81 16.94
N THR A 47 -5.98 -11.67 15.79
CA THR A 47 -6.65 -11.39 14.52
C THR A 47 -6.23 -12.33 13.39
N CYS A 48 -7.17 -12.67 12.49
CA CYS A 48 -6.89 -13.45 11.28
C CYS A 48 -5.75 -12.86 10.45
N LYS A 49 -5.63 -11.53 10.40
CA LYS A 49 -4.56 -10.85 9.66
C LYS A 49 -3.17 -11.14 10.23
N GLN A 50 -3.04 -11.23 11.54
CA GLN A 50 -1.79 -11.60 12.22
C GLN A 50 -1.45 -13.06 11.92
N LEU A 51 -2.43 -13.99 12.01
CA LEU A 51 -2.26 -15.39 11.65
C LEU A 51 -1.79 -15.57 10.20
N PHE A 52 -2.44 -14.91 9.23
CA PHE A 52 -2.00 -14.94 7.83
C PHE A 52 -0.58 -14.37 7.66
N GLY A 53 -0.21 -13.35 8.43
CA GLY A 53 1.16 -12.80 8.43
C GLY A 53 2.20 -13.83 8.90
N ILE A 54 1.89 -14.60 9.93
CA ILE A 54 2.75 -15.66 10.47
C ILE A 54 2.84 -16.80 9.46
N THR A 55 1.72 -17.26 8.92
CA THR A 55 1.65 -18.32 7.90
C THR A 55 2.47 -17.97 6.66
N ASN A 56 2.37 -16.74 6.16
CA ASN A 56 3.15 -16.29 5.01
C ASN A 56 4.66 -16.26 5.29
N LYS A 57 5.08 -15.94 6.53
CA LYS A 57 6.49 -16.03 6.96
C LYS A 57 6.97 -17.48 7.01
N LEU A 58 6.16 -18.38 7.58
CA LEU A 58 6.46 -19.82 7.64
C LEU A 58 6.61 -20.43 6.24
N LEU A 59 5.74 -20.05 5.31
CA LEU A 59 5.76 -20.53 3.94
C LEU A 59 6.77 -19.81 3.05
N SER A 60 7.58 -18.90 3.61
CA SER A 60 8.55 -18.08 2.87
C SER A 60 7.93 -17.37 1.65
N ARG A 61 6.62 -17.06 1.71
CA ARG A 61 5.94 -16.35 0.63
C ARG A 61 6.44 -14.91 0.60
N SER A 62 7.18 -14.56 -0.45
CA SER A 62 7.60 -13.18 -0.68
C SER A 62 6.37 -12.32 -0.99
N LYS A 63 6.32 -11.12 -0.41
CA LYS A 63 5.27 -10.14 -0.70
C LYS A 63 5.56 -9.32 -1.97
N SER A 64 6.61 -9.64 -2.72
CA SER A 64 6.91 -8.94 -3.97
C SER A 64 5.81 -9.23 -4.97
N SER A 65 5.16 -8.17 -5.46
CA SER A 65 4.32 -8.30 -6.66
C SER A 65 5.23 -8.78 -7.80
N PRO A 66 4.88 -9.84 -8.52
CA PRO A 66 5.65 -10.25 -9.68
C PRO A 66 5.67 -9.10 -10.69
N ILE A 67 6.88 -8.75 -11.12
CA ILE A 67 7.12 -7.72 -12.15
C ILE A 67 7.39 -8.46 -13.46
N PRO A 68 7.02 -7.92 -14.64
CA PRO A 68 7.37 -8.50 -15.92
C PRO A 68 8.88 -8.76 -16.01
N THR A 69 9.27 -9.96 -16.38
CA THR A 69 10.68 -10.37 -16.52
C THR A 69 11.14 -10.37 -17.98
N ALA A 70 10.19 -10.36 -18.91
CA ALA A 70 10.48 -10.36 -20.35
C ALA A 70 10.96 -8.99 -20.88
N MET A 71 10.89 -7.94 -20.07
CA MET A 71 11.20 -6.57 -20.47
C MET A 71 12.29 -5.96 -19.59
N PRO A 72 13.15 -5.06 -20.13
CA PRO A 72 14.14 -4.33 -19.34
C PRO A 72 13.46 -3.50 -18.24
N LEU A 73 13.99 -3.58 -17.02
CA LEU A 73 13.42 -2.91 -15.84
C LEU A 73 13.30 -1.39 -16.02
N GLU A 74 14.25 -0.79 -16.74
CA GLU A 74 14.31 0.65 -17.01
C GLU A 74 13.16 1.16 -17.88
N LYS A 75 12.65 0.31 -18.79
CA LYS A 75 11.54 0.66 -19.70
C LYS A 75 10.15 0.38 -19.13
N LEU A 76 10.07 -0.39 -18.05
CA LEU A 76 8.78 -0.78 -17.46
C LEU A 76 7.91 0.40 -17.02
N PRO A 77 8.45 1.47 -16.39
CA PRO A 77 7.63 2.62 -15.99
C PRO A 77 6.92 3.27 -17.17
N ASP A 78 7.62 3.49 -18.27
CA ASP A 78 7.08 4.13 -19.47
C ASP A 78 6.04 3.23 -20.15
N LEU A 79 6.32 1.94 -20.25
CA LEU A 79 5.39 0.96 -20.82
C LEU A 79 4.09 0.87 -20.02
N PHE A 80 4.17 0.82 -18.70
CA PHE A 80 2.98 0.84 -17.85
C PHE A 80 2.22 2.16 -17.94
N SER A 81 2.94 3.29 -17.96
CA SER A 81 2.35 4.62 -18.11
C SER A 81 1.55 4.71 -19.41
N GLN A 82 2.19 4.37 -20.53
CA GLN A 82 1.54 4.40 -21.83
C GLN A 82 0.33 3.45 -21.88
N PHE A 83 0.50 2.21 -21.44
CA PHE A 83 -0.58 1.23 -21.39
C PHE A 83 -1.81 1.71 -20.59
N PHE A 84 -1.61 2.36 -19.44
CA PHE A 84 -2.72 2.85 -18.64
C PHE A 84 -3.38 4.09 -19.25
N LEU A 85 -2.62 4.97 -19.90
CA LEU A 85 -3.15 6.13 -20.66
C LEU A 85 -3.99 5.67 -21.84
N ASP A 86 -3.44 4.82 -22.69
CA ASP A 86 -4.13 4.27 -23.87
C ASP A 86 -5.44 3.57 -23.49
N LYS A 87 -5.43 2.88 -22.36
CA LYS A 87 -6.63 2.21 -21.85
C LYS A 87 -7.73 3.22 -21.49
N VAL A 88 -7.39 4.36 -20.89
CA VAL A 88 -8.35 5.40 -20.54
C VAL A 88 -8.88 6.08 -21.81
N GLU A 89 -8.01 6.38 -22.77
CA GLU A 89 -8.39 6.95 -24.05
C GLU A 89 -9.34 6.03 -24.82
N ASN A 90 -9.00 4.76 -24.96
CA ASN A 90 -9.86 3.77 -25.60
C ASN A 90 -11.26 3.68 -24.94
N ILE A 91 -11.35 3.82 -23.61
CA ILE A 91 -12.64 3.83 -22.91
C ILE A 91 -13.43 5.10 -23.25
N ARG A 92 -12.76 6.27 -23.30
CA ARG A 92 -13.41 7.53 -23.67
C ARG A 92 -13.95 7.48 -25.10
N ASP A 93 -13.13 7.03 -26.04
CA ASP A 93 -13.51 6.89 -27.46
C ASP A 93 -14.73 5.99 -27.63
N GLN A 94 -14.84 4.91 -26.84
CA GLN A 94 -16.02 4.04 -26.86
C GLN A 94 -17.28 4.74 -26.36
N PHE A 95 -17.19 5.66 -25.41
CA PHE A 95 -18.33 6.47 -24.96
C PHE A 95 -18.72 7.51 -26.02
N ASP A 96 -17.74 8.19 -26.59
CA ASP A 96 -17.99 9.24 -27.59
C ASP A 96 -18.60 8.68 -28.89
N CYS A 97 -18.18 7.47 -29.30
CA CYS A 97 -18.76 6.78 -30.46
C CYS A 97 -20.19 6.23 -30.22
N ASN A 98 -20.55 5.94 -28.97
CA ASN A 98 -21.84 5.32 -28.62
C ASN A 98 -22.89 6.34 -28.16
N THR A 99 -22.57 7.60 -27.99
CA THR A 99 -23.56 8.66 -27.71
C THR A 99 -24.15 9.15 -29.03
N PRO A 100 -25.41 8.81 -29.39
CA PRO A 100 -26.08 9.46 -30.51
C PRO A 100 -26.15 10.96 -30.21
N VAL A 101 -25.70 11.78 -31.15
CA VAL A 101 -25.65 13.25 -31.07
C VAL A 101 -27.00 13.89 -30.70
N ASN A 102 -28.08 13.12 -30.70
CA ASN A 102 -29.45 13.55 -30.43
C ASN A 102 -30.16 12.76 -29.33
N SER A 103 -29.46 11.96 -28.50
CA SER A 103 -30.17 11.40 -27.36
C SER A 103 -30.37 12.49 -26.30
N PRO A 104 -31.61 12.73 -25.84
CA PRO A 104 -31.84 13.59 -24.69
C PRO A 104 -31.00 13.07 -23.54
N SER A 105 -30.29 13.98 -22.87
CA SER A 105 -29.51 13.63 -21.68
C SER A 105 -30.37 12.75 -20.78
N PRO A 106 -29.88 11.56 -20.34
CA PRO A 106 -30.65 10.71 -19.42
C PRO A 106 -30.91 11.42 -18.06
N PHE A 107 -30.24 12.53 -17.85
CA PHE A 107 -30.48 13.41 -16.69
C PHE A 107 -31.50 14.48 -17.08
N ASN A 108 -32.73 14.32 -16.60
CA ASN A 108 -33.73 15.36 -16.69
C ASN A 108 -33.35 16.45 -15.69
N TYR A 109 -32.68 17.52 -16.17
CA TYR A 109 -32.28 18.66 -15.32
C TYR A 109 -33.45 19.47 -14.76
N ASP A 110 -34.68 19.16 -15.21
CA ASP A 110 -35.91 19.79 -14.73
C ASP A 110 -36.45 19.19 -13.42
N THR A 111 -35.81 18.11 -12.92
CA THR A 111 -36.15 17.60 -11.58
C THR A 111 -35.58 18.57 -10.54
N VAL A 112 -36.46 19.39 -10.00
CA VAL A 112 -36.14 20.27 -8.86
C VAL A 112 -35.65 19.38 -7.71
N PHE A 113 -34.36 19.50 -7.37
CA PHE A 113 -33.78 18.79 -6.24
C PHE A 113 -34.32 19.38 -4.94
N HIS A 114 -35.21 18.66 -4.25
CA HIS A 114 -35.82 19.09 -2.99
C HIS A 114 -35.00 18.75 -1.75
N GLY A 115 -33.75 18.22 -1.91
CA GLY A 115 -32.84 17.93 -0.82
C GLY A 115 -32.02 19.14 -0.38
N SER A 116 -31.37 19.04 0.79
CA SER A 116 -30.38 20.01 1.22
C SER A 116 -29.14 19.94 0.32
N THR A 117 -28.72 21.08 -0.23
CA THR A 117 -27.54 21.18 -1.08
C THR A 117 -26.33 21.59 -0.24
N LEU A 118 -25.16 20.95 -0.49
CA LEU A 118 -23.90 21.36 0.09
C LEU A 118 -23.40 22.60 -0.68
N THR A 119 -23.52 23.77 -0.06
CA THR A 119 -23.10 25.05 -0.66
C THR A 119 -21.69 25.47 -0.26
N SER A 120 -21.21 25.02 0.90
CA SER A 120 -19.88 25.36 1.42
C SER A 120 -19.40 24.32 2.42
N PHE A 121 -18.09 24.14 2.51
CA PHE A 121 -17.48 23.33 3.53
C PHE A 121 -17.27 24.13 4.83
N LYS A 122 -17.48 23.49 5.97
CA LYS A 122 -17.23 24.09 7.28
C LYS A 122 -15.78 23.90 7.69
N PRO A 123 -15.12 24.91 8.30
CA PRO A 123 -13.79 24.72 8.89
C PRO A 123 -13.78 23.61 9.96
N ILE A 124 -12.70 22.85 10.02
CA ILE A 124 -12.50 21.81 11.03
C ILE A 124 -11.72 22.36 12.22
N THR A 125 -12.06 21.91 13.43
CA THR A 125 -11.29 22.24 14.64
C THR A 125 -10.04 21.36 14.74
N ALA A 126 -9.02 21.82 15.48
CA ALA A 126 -7.80 21.04 15.73
C ALA A 126 -8.11 19.69 16.38
N ASP A 127 -9.04 19.63 17.34
CA ASP A 127 -9.42 18.39 18.03
C ASP A 127 -10.11 17.38 17.11
N SER A 128 -10.96 17.88 16.22
CA SER A 128 -11.63 17.04 15.21
C SER A 128 -10.61 16.50 14.20
N LEU A 129 -9.69 17.34 13.75
CA LEU A 129 -8.59 16.92 12.85
C LEU A 129 -7.67 15.91 13.54
N TRP A 130 -7.30 16.14 14.81
CA TRP A 130 -6.54 15.20 15.63
C TRP A 130 -7.20 13.82 15.69
N SER A 131 -8.50 13.79 16.00
CA SER A 131 -9.27 12.56 16.10
C SER A 131 -9.30 11.79 14.76
N LEU A 132 -9.38 12.50 13.65
CA LEU A 132 -9.36 11.94 12.30
C LEU A 132 -7.97 11.39 11.95
N LEU A 133 -6.90 12.09 12.33
CA LEU A 133 -5.51 11.66 12.14
C LEU A 133 -5.24 10.37 12.90
N LYS A 134 -5.61 10.29 14.17
CA LYS A 134 -5.43 9.07 15.00
C LYS A 134 -6.14 7.84 14.44
N LYS A 135 -7.28 8.02 13.79
CA LYS A 135 -8.01 6.92 13.11
C LYS A 135 -7.38 6.53 11.77
N SER A 136 -6.44 7.31 11.27
CA SER A 136 -5.80 7.08 9.97
C SER A 136 -4.61 6.14 10.11
N SER A 137 -4.42 5.25 9.12
CA SER A 137 -3.25 4.35 9.12
C SER A 137 -1.95 5.15 8.92
N PRO A 138 -0.94 4.99 9.79
CA PRO A 138 0.33 5.72 9.71
C PRO A 138 1.26 5.19 8.62
N LYS A 139 0.77 5.06 7.39
CA LYS A 139 1.55 4.59 6.24
C LYS A 139 2.10 5.79 5.48
N SER A 140 3.42 5.90 5.43
CA SER A 140 4.12 6.89 4.62
C SER A 140 4.05 6.57 3.13
N CYS A 141 4.02 7.62 2.33
CA CYS A 141 4.26 7.58 0.90
C CYS A 141 5.61 8.25 0.59
N ALA A 142 6.24 7.91 -0.52
CA ALA A 142 7.49 8.58 -0.92
C ALA A 142 7.29 10.07 -1.30
N LEU A 143 6.04 10.50 -1.47
CA LEU A 143 5.67 11.91 -1.66
C LEU A 143 5.52 12.68 -0.34
N ASP A 144 5.56 12.01 0.81
CA ASP A 144 5.44 12.67 2.10
C ASP A 144 6.78 13.35 2.45
N PRO A 145 6.81 14.68 2.67
CA PRO A 145 8.03 15.39 3.03
C PRO A 145 8.57 14.97 4.41
N ILE A 146 7.67 14.51 5.27
CA ILE A 146 7.98 13.98 6.61
C ILE A 146 7.40 12.57 6.69
N PRO A 147 8.18 11.56 7.09
CA PRO A 147 7.64 10.21 7.32
C PRO A 147 6.46 10.26 8.30
N THR A 148 5.36 9.61 7.97
CA THR A 148 4.13 9.66 8.76
C THR A 148 4.33 9.28 10.24
N PRO A 149 5.16 8.28 10.62
CA PRO A 149 5.44 8.00 12.03
C PRO A 149 6.03 9.20 12.77
N LEU A 150 7.02 9.88 12.16
CA LEU A 150 7.64 11.08 12.74
C LEU A 150 6.65 12.25 12.84
N LEU A 151 5.78 12.40 11.83
CA LEU A 151 4.70 13.39 11.87
C LEU A 151 3.80 13.17 13.10
N PHE A 152 3.49 11.91 13.43
CA PHE A 152 2.68 11.60 14.62
C PHE A 152 3.40 11.88 15.95
N GLU A 153 4.72 11.73 16.01
CA GLU A 153 5.52 12.09 17.19
C GLU A 153 5.57 13.61 17.42
N CYS A 154 5.53 14.40 16.34
CA CYS A 154 5.57 15.87 16.39
C CYS A 154 4.18 16.50 16.23
N LEU A 155 3.10 15.74 16.36
CA LEU A 155 1.76 16.15 15.96
C LEU A 155 1.28 17.39 16.72
N ASP A 156 1.57 17.51 18.03
CA ASP A 156 1.20 18.67 18.85
C ASP A 156 1.76 19.98 18.28
N THR A 157 3.02 19.93 17.82
CA THR A 157 3.70 21.12 17.27
C THR A 157 3.19 21.48 15.88
N VAL A 158 2.85 20.51 15.05
CA VAL A 158 2.45 20.76 13.65
C VAL A 158 0.94 20.95 13.47
N MET A 159 0.13 20.60 14.46
CA MET A 159 -1.34 20.70 14.38
C MET A 159 -1.87 22.07 13.94
N PRO A 160 -1.37 23.21 14.44
CA PRO A 160 -1.86 24.51 13.98
C PRO A 160 -1.65 24.72 12.47
N VAL A 161 -0.48 24.30 11.97
CA VAL A 161 -0.17 24.41 10.54
C VAL A 161 -1.05 23.49 9.70
N LEU A 162 -1.22 22.23 10.12
CA LEU A 162 -2.07 21.27 9.43
C LEU A 162 -3.53 21.74 9.38
N THR A 163 -4.03 22.23 10.51
CA THR A 163 -5.40 22.77 10.60
C THR A 163 -5.58 23.97 9.67
N ASN A 164 -4.59 24.85 9.60
CA ASN A 164 -4.64 26.00 8.70
C ASN A 164 -4.64 25.58 7.22
N ILE A 165 -3.78 24.64 6.82
CA ILE A 165 -3.74 24.10 5.45
C ILE A 165 -5.10 23.52 5.06
N VAL A 166 -5.68 22.70 5.92
CA VAL A 166 -6.97 22.06 5.68
C VAL A 166 -8.07 23.11 5.57
N ASN A 167 -8.15 24.02 6.52
CA ASN A 167 -9.20 25.06 6.54
C ASN A 167 -9.08 26.03 5.39
N THR A 168 -7.87 26.41 4.99
CA THR A 168 -7.66 27.23 3.80
C THR A 168 -8.18 26.52 2.55
N SER A 169 -7.93 25.23 2.40
CA SER A 169 -8.45 24.44 1.29
C SER A 169 -9.99 24.37 1.30
N LEU A 170 -10.61 24.17 2.47
CA LEU A 170 -12.07 24.10 2.62
C LEU A 170 -12.75 25.44 2.31
N THR A 171 -12.17 26.54 2.80
CA THR A 171 -12.77 27.88 2.63
C THR A 171 -12.60 28.45 1.24
N THR A 172 -11.46 28.18 0.59
CA THR A 172 -11.18 28.66 -0.77
C THR A 172 -11.73 27.73 -1.85
N GLY A 173 -12.09 26.48 -1.53
CA GLY A 173 -12.44 25.45 -2.50
C GLY A 173 -11.24 24.98 -3.35
N ILE A 174 -10.02 25.41 -3.00
CA ILE A 174 -8.81 25.07 -3.76
C ILE A 174 -8.12 23.86 -3.13
N TYR A 175 -8.03 22.78 -3.88
CA TYR A 175 -7.20 21.63 -3.51
C TYR A 175 -5.76 21.88 -3.97
N PRO A 176 -4.76 21.90 -3.06
CA PRO A 176 -3.38 22.22 -3.42
C PRO A 176 -2.81 21.27 -4.47
N SER A 177 -2.15 21.80 -5.49
CA SER A 177 -1.62 21.01 -6.62
C SER A 177 -0.64 19.92 -6.20
N ILE A 178 0.17 20.17 -5.17
CA ILE A 178 1.12 19.20 -4.61
C ILE A 178 0.40 17.93 -4.08
N TYR A 179 -0.83 18.05 -3.61
CA TYR A 179 -1.61 16.92 -3.10
C TYR A 179 -2.37 16.16 -4.20
N LYS A 180 -2.42 16.69 -5.42
CA LYS A 180 -2.99 16.02 -6.60
C LYS A 180 -2.03 15.01 -7.22
N THR A 181 -0.76 15.01 -6.83
CA THR A 181 0.27 14.10 -7.34
C THR A 181 0.18 12.74 -6.64
N ALA A 182 0.24 11.66 -7.41
CA ALA A 182 0.24 10.30 -6.91
C ALA A 182 1.37 9.47 -7.53
N ILE A 183 1.90 8.53 -6.77
CA ILE A 183 2.78 7.48 -7.30
C ILE A 183 1.91 6.31 -7.72
N VAL A 184 1.88 6.03 -9.02
CA VAL A 184 1.15 4.89 -9.56
C VAL A 184 2.02 3.64 -9.49
N LYS A 185 1.52 2.60 -8.79
CA LYS A 185 2.16 1.29 -8.73
C LYS A 185 1.32 0.27 -9.49
N PRO A 186 1.89 -0.42 -10.50
CA PRO A 186 1.19 -1.53 -11.14
C PRO A 186 1.06 -2.69 -10.16
N LEU A 187 -0.15 -3.18 -9.97
CA LEU A 187 -0.46 -4.32 -9.11
C LEU A 187 -1.11 -5.44 -9.93
N LEU A 188 -0.51 -6.62 -9.91
CA LEU A 188 -1.09 -7.79 -10.57
C LEU A 188 -2.47 -8.11 -9.97
N LYS A 189 -3.49 -8.27 -10.82
CA LYS A 189 -4.90 -8.47 -10.40
C LYS A 189 -5.10 -9.75 -9.60
N LYS A 190 -4.40 -10.83 -9.98
CA LYS A 190 -4.40 -12.13 -9.29
C LYS A 190 -3.00 -12.76 -9.40
N PRO A 191 -2.51 -13.46 -8.36
CA PRO A 191 -1.18 -14.11 -8.38
C PRO A 191 -1.01 -15.19 -9.45
N THR A 192 -2.12 -15.71 -9.98
CA THR A 192 -2.15 -16.78 -10.99
C THR A 192 -2.07 -16.26 -12.43
N LEU A 193 -2.14 -14.95 -12.63
CA LEU A 193 -2.07 -14.35 -13.96
C LEU A 193 -0.63 -14.20 -14.42
N ASP A 194 -0.43 -14.24 -15.75
CA ASP A 194 0.90 -14.03 -16.33
C ASP A 194 1.40 -12.60 -16.05
N PRO A 195 2.56 -12.46 -15.36
CA PRO A 195 3.14 -11.15 -15.06
C PRO A 195 3.66 -10.41 -16.28
N ASN A 196 3.90 -11.09 -17.41
CA ASN A 196 4.43 -10.44 -18.62
C ASN A 196 3.34 -9.72 -19.44
N GLU A 197 2.08 -9.93 -19.10
CA GLU A 197 0.93 -9.29 -19.74
C GLU A 197 0.50 -8.03 -18.99
N LEU A 198 0.70 -6.84 -19.55
CA LEU A 198 0.36 -5.55 -18.92
C LEU A 198 -1.13 -5.42 -18.57
N LYS A 199 -2.03 -6.04 -19.37
CA LYS A 199 -3.48 -6.06 -19.14
C LYS A 199 -3.87 -6.74 -17.81
N ASN A 200 -2.99 -7.57 -17.24
CA ASN A 200 -3.19 -8.25 -15.98
C ASN A 200 -2.92 -7.37 -14.77
N TYR A 201 -2.42 -6.14 -14.98
CA TYR A 201 -2.17 -5.18 -13.92
C TYR A 201 -3.30 -4.16 -13.79
N ARG A 202 -3.41 -3.59 -12.59
CA ARG A 202 -4.22 -2.41 -12.30
C ARG A 202 -3.31 -1.30 -11.78
N PRO A 203 -3.53 -0.03 -12.16
CA PRO A 203 -2.84 1.09 -11.55
C PRO A 203 -3.37 1.29 -10.13
N VAL A 204 -2.48 1.38 -9.16
CA VAL A 204 -2.82 1.75 -7.77
C VAL A 204 -2.13 3.06 -7.46
N SER A 205 -2.92 4.11 -7.34
CA SER A 205 -2.43 5.45 -6.99
C SER A 205 -2.14 5.55 -5.50
N ASN A 206 -0.92 5.96 -5.17
CA ASN A 206 -0.46 6.19 -3.82
C ASN A 206 -0.30 7.68 -3.60
N LEU A 207 -1.28 8.27 -2.92
CA LEU A 207 -1.28 9.69 -2.54
C LEU A 207 -0.47 9.92 -1.28
N SER A 208 -0.02 11.15 -1.06
CA SER A 208 0.60 11.59 0.19
C SER A 208 -0.37 11.41 1.37
N PHE A 209 0.18 11.36 2.59
CA PHE A 209 -0.64 11.22 3.79
C PHE A 209 -1.59 12.38 3.97
N LEU A 210 -1.11 13.63 3.80
CA LEU A 210 -1.93 14.83 3.94
C LEU A 210 -3.02 14.94 2.87
N SER A 211 -2.75 14.48 1.65
CA SER A 211 -3.77 14.37 0.61
C SER A 211 -4.96 13.51 1.07
N LYS A 212 -4.67 12.32 1.60
CA LYS A 212 -5.71 11.41 2.14
C LYS A 212 -6.46 11.99 3.35
N VAL A 213 -5.77 12.79 4.17
CA VAL A 213 -6.40 13.48 5.30
C VAL A 213 -7.39 14.52 4.82
N LEU A 214 -6.98 15.36 3.86
CA LEU A 214 -7.85 16.39 3.28
C LEU A 214 -9.10 15.77 2.62
N GLU A 215 -8.92 14.69 1.84
CA GLU A 215 -10.03 13.94 1.25
C GLU A 215 -11.01 13.41 2.32
N LYS A 216 -10.48 12.88 3.44
CA LYS A 216 -11.33 12.39 4.54
C LYS A 216 -12.10 13.50 5.24
N VAL A 217 -11.50 14.68 5.38
CA VAL A 217 -12.18 15.85 5.97
C VAL A 217 -13.32 16.30 5.07
N VAL A 218 -13.12 16.30 3.76
CA VAL A 218 -14.17 16.60 2.78
C VAL A 218 -15.26 15.53 2.83
N LEU A 219 -14.87 14.24 2.77
CA LEU A 219 -15.81 13.12 2.80
C LEU A 219 -16.69 13.09 4.08
N ALA A 220 -16.18 13.60 5.20
CA ALA A 220 -16.95 13.67 6.44
C ALA A 220 -18.04 14.74 6.42
N GLN A 221 -18.05 15.61 5.42
CA GLN A 221 -19.02 16.71 5.26
C GLN A 221 -19.99 16.48 4.09
N VAL A 222 -19.71 15.52 3.23
CA VAL A 222 -20.56 15.07 2.12
C VAL A 222 -21.46 13.91 2.57
#